data_3525859b56e96962bce5152e38ececdc
#
_entry.id   3525859b56e96962bce5152e38ececdc
#
_cell.length_a   1.000
_cell.length_b   1.000
_cell.length_c   1.000
_cell.angle_alpha   90.00
_cell.angle_beta   90.00
_cell.angle_gamma   90.00
#
_symmetry.space_group_name_H-M   'P 1'
#
loop_
_entity.id
_entity.type
_entity.pdbx_description
1 polymer ?
#
loop_
_entity_poly.entity_id
_entity_poly.type
_entity_poly.pdbx_seq_one_letter_code
_entity_poly.pdbx_strand_id
1 'polypeptide(L)'
;DFLVPARLSPGSFYALPQSPQLFKQILMVAGLDRYYQIVRCFRDEDLRADRQQEFTQLDVEMSFVDEEDVLSLVEQMFVDVWADVLGAEVKAPFVRLPYAEAMTRYGSDKPDTRYGMELADLSEAFRRTNFRAFSTALDNGGVIKGFAAPGAASWSRQELDGLVVEAQGRGASGLVWLAFAGDDIRSPVRKHLSDEEVAAIRQASGAGDGDLALLVADQEGRANTVLDGLRRLMAERLELIPTDRWNFLWITEPPLFEWSEEEGKWVSVHHPFTSPATEDVALETATARAYDIVLNGWELGGGSIRIHRPDVQRKVFEALGVAADEAEEKFGFLLTAFRYGVPPHGGIAIGLDRTAMVLAGAENIREVIPFPKTQSGTDLLTGAPAAVDEAQLRDLGIQLRGSTRHQP
;
A
#
# COMPACT_ATOMS: atom_id res chain seq x y z
N ASP A 1 2.20 3.61 -18.97
CA ASP A 1 3.62 3.80 -19.34
C ASP A 1 3.86 5.15 -20.01
N PHE A 2 4.99 5.78 -19.73
CA PHE A 2 5.48 6.90 -20.53
C PHE A 2 6.03 6.39 -21.85
N LEU A 3 5.42 6.79 -22.97
CA LEU A 3 5.78 6.35 -24.31
C LEU A 3 6.81 7.30 -24.94
N VAL A 4 7.85 6.71 -25.54
CA VAL A 4 8.90 7.44 -26.29
C VAL A 4 8.85 6.97 -27.75
N PRO A 5 8.47 7.83 -28.71
CA PRO A 5 8.35 7.43 -30.11
C PRO A 5 9.70 7.08 -30.73
N ALA A 6 9.74 6.02 -31.55
CA ALA A 6 10.94 5.54 -32.22
C ALA A 6 11.05 6.16 -33.61
N ARG A 7 11.96 7.12 -33.82
CA ARG A 7 12.15 7.82 -35.10
C ARG A 7 12.51 6.90 -36.28
N LEU A 8 13.28 5.84 -36.00
CA LEU A 8 13.71 4.89 -37.03
C LEU A 8 12.63 3.84 -37.38
N SER A 9 11.56 3.78 -36.62
CA SER A 9 10.46 2.84 -36.82
C SER A 9 9.14 3.58 -36.59
N PRO A 10 8.65 4.38 -37.54
CA PRO A 10 7.43 5.15 -37.41
C PRO A 10 6.25 4.27 -37.01
N GLY A 11 5.48 4.71 -36.03
CA GLY A 11 4.36 3.95 -35.43
C GLY A 11 4.75 2.98 -34.30
N SER A 12 6.06 2.85 -34.01
CA SER A 12 6.56 2.08 -32.86
C SER A 12 7.04 3.01 -31.74
N PHE A 13 6.95 2.52 -30.50
CA PHE A 13 7.30 3.28 -29.31
C PHE A 13 8.19 2.44 -28.39
N TYR A 14 9.12 3.08 -27.71
CA TYR A 14 9.70 2.59 -26.48
C TYR A 14 8.82 3.02 -25.30
N ALA A 15 8.94 2.33 -24.17
CA ALA A 15 8.41 2.80 -22.90
C ALA A 15 9.56 3.15 -21.95
N LEU A 16 9.39 4.18 -21.13
CA LEU A 16 10.28 4.40 -20.01
C LEU A 16 10.08 3.29 -18.98
N PRO A 17 11.15 2.79 -18.32
CA PRO A 17 11.04 1.64 -17.43
C PRO A 17 10.26 1.98 -16.16
N GLN A 18 9.27 1.17 -15.84
CA GLN A 18 8.56 1.23 -14.54
C GLN A 18 9.36 0.55 -13.43
N SER A 19 10.10 -0.51 -13.77
CA SER A 19 11.07 -1.22 -12.95
C SER A 19 11.90 -2.16 -13.83
N PRO A 20 13.06 -2.65 -13.39
CA PRO A 20 13.87 -3.62 -14.13
C PRO A 20 13.41 -5.08 -13.95
N GLN A 21 12.15 -5.32 -13.53
CA GLN A 21 11.66 -6.63 -13.10
C GLN A 21 11.94 -7.78 -14.09
N LEU A 22 11.60 -7.59 -15.36
CA LEU A 22 11.78 -8.64 -16.37
C LEU A 22 13.27 -8.92 -16.65
N PHE A 23 14.09 -7.86 -16.67
CA PHE A 23 15.52 -8.00 -16.93
C PHE A 23 16.26 -8.69 -15.80
N LYS A 24 15.97 -8.33 -14.55
CA LYS A 24 16.62 -8.96 -13.40
C LYS A 24 16.27 -10.45 -13.28
N GLN A 25 15.02 -10.85 -13.60
CA GLN A 25 14.66 -12.27 -13.68
C GLN A 25 15.41 -13.02 -14.78
N ILE A 26 15.56 -12.44 -15.98
CA ILE A 26 16.34 -13.04 -17.07
C ILE A 26 17.80 -13.20 -16.67
N LEU A 27 18.37 -12.25 -15.93
CA LEU A 27 19.74 -12.35 -15.44
C LEU A 27 19.91 -13.55 -14.47
N MET A 28 18.89 -13.86 -13.66
CA MET A 28 18.89 -15.08 -12.84
C MET A 28 18.89 -16.35 -13.70
N VAL A 29 18.06 -16.38 -14.76
CA VAL A 29 18.06 -17.49 -15.73
C VAL A 29 19.41 -17.62 -16.44
N ALA A 30 20.08 -16.50 -16.73
CA ALA A 30 21.40 -16.47 -17.34
C ALA A 30 22.54 -16.87 -16.41
N GLY A 31 22.26 -17.15 -15.13
CA GLY A 31 23.24 -17.63 -14.15
C GLY A 31 23.94 -16.53 -13.35
N LEU A 32 23.41 -15.30 -13.31
CA LEU A 32 23.83 -14.29 -12.34
C LEU A 32 23.14 -14.60 -11.02
N ASP A 33 23.88 -15.06 -10.05
CA ASP A 33 23.31 -15.48 -8.76
C ASP A 33 22.81 -14.31 -7.91
N ARG A 34 23.38 -13.13 -8.12
CA ARG A 34 23.05 -11.91 -7.37
C ARG A 34 23.10 -10.70 -8.28
N TYR A 35 22.08 -9.88 -8.17
CA TYR A 35 21.94 -8.64 -8.91
C TYR A 35 21.49 -7.53 -7.98
N TYR A 36 22.05 -6.34 -8.15
CA TYR A 36 21.47 -5.10 -7.65
C TYR A 36 21.72 -3.95 -8.63
N GLN A 37 20.81 -2.99 -8.61
CA GLN A 37 20.93 -1.78 -9.39
C GLN A 37 20.24 -0.61 -8.68
N ILE A 38 20.89 0.55 -8.68
CA ILE A 38 20.20 1.81 -8.39
C ILE A 38 19.67 2.31 -9.72
N VAL A 39 18.35 2.32 -9.87
CA VAL A 39 17.69 2.52 -11.15
C VAL A 39 16.65 3.63 -11.07
N ARG A 40 16.58 4.45 -12.13
CA ARG A 40 15.52 5.44 -12.29
C ARG A 40 14.30 4.76 -12.88
N CYS A 41 13.16 4.94 -12.21
CA CYS A 41 11.85 4.39 -12.59
C CYS A 41 10.88 5.51 -12.93
N PHE A 42 9.94 5.20 -13.83
CA PHE A 42 8.94 6.15 -14.33
C PHE A 42 7.55 5.50 -14.29
N ARG A 43 6.60 6.11 -13.58
CA ARG A 43 5.22 5.64 -13.51
C ARG A 43 4.26 6.81 -13.69
N ASP A 44 3.31 6.65 -14.61
CA ASP A 44 2.25 7.62 -14.85
C ASP A 44 1.09 7.36 -13.89
N GLU A 45 1.29 7.75 -12.64
CA GLU A 45 0.37 7.55 -11.54
C GLU A 45 0.03 8.89 -10.89
N ASP A 46 -1.05 8.91 -10.11
CA ASP A 46 -1.45 10.07 -9.32
C ASP A 46 -0.35 10.50 -8.35
N LEU A 47 -0.04 11.78 -8.37
CA LEU A 47 0.97 12.38 -7.51
C LEU A 47 0.40 12.57 -6.09
N ARG A 48 1.11 12.03 -5.10
CA ARG A 48 0.80 12.13 -3.67
C ARG A 48 2.00 12.68 -2.90
N ALA A 49 1.85 12.87 -1.60
CA ALA A 49 2.95 13.33 -0.75
C ALA A 49 4.18 12.39 -0.82
N ASP A 50 3.96 11.09 -1.02
CA ASP A 50 4.97 10.03 -1.04
C ASP A 50 5.21 9.44 -2.44
N ARG A 51 4.68 10.06 -3.53
CA ARG A 51 4.79 9.56 -4.90
C ARG A 51 5.16 10.66 -5.89
N GLN A 52 6.08 10.32 -6.78
CA GLN A 52 6.48 11.11 -7.95
C GLN A 52 6.47 10.22 -9.19
N GLN A 53 6.22 10.81 -10.36
CA GLN A 53 6.24 10.09 -11.65
C GLN A 53 7.63 9.56 -12.01
N GLU A 54 8.66 10.20 -11.50
CA GLU A 54 10.07 9.86 -11.68
C GLU A 54 10.71 9.68 -10.31
N PHE A 55 11.25 8.51 -10.02
CA PHE A 55 11.82 8.17 -8.73
C PHE A 55 12.95 7.14 -8.87
N THR A 56 13.69 6.93 -7.79
CA THR A 56 14.84 6.04 -7.77
C THR A 56 14.57 4.83 -6.87
N GLN A 57 14.89 3.64 -7.36
CA GLN A 57 14.84 2.41 -6.58
C GLN A 57 16.23 1.78 -6.42
N LEU A 58 16.45 1.13 -5.30
CA LEU A 58 17.42 0.05 -5.19
C LEU A 58 16.68 -1.25 -5.49
N ASP A 59 17.01 -1.86 -6.62
CA ASP A 59 16.47 -3.15 -7.02
C ASP A 59 17.48 -4.26 -6.74
N VAL A 60 17.01 -5.34 -6.11
CA VAL A 60 17.80 -6.52 -5.76
C VAL A 60 17.09 -7.77 -6.28
N GLU A 61 17.86 -8.73 -6.80
CA GLU A 61 17.36 -10.05 -7.16
C GLU A 61 18.45 -11.10 -6.87
N MET A 62 18.02 -12.26 -6.33
CA MET A 62 18.94 -13.34 -5.93
C MET A 62 18.40 -14.70 -6.34
N SER A 63 19.29 -15.59 -6.80
CA SER A 63 18.98 -16.98 -7.08
C SER A 63 19.18 -17.86 -5.86
N PHE A 64 18.44 -18.98 -5.81
CA PHE A 64 18.50 -20.01 -4.77
C PHE A 64 18.20 -19.48 -3.36
N VAL A 65 17.19 -18.63 -3.25
CA VAL A 65 16.75 -17.98 -2.02
C VAL A 65 15.28 -18.28 -1.72
N ASP A 66 14.93 -18.17 -0.45
CA ASP A 66 13.56 -18.02 0.03
C ASP A 66 13.31 -16.62 0.61
N GLU A 67 12.15 -16.40 1.22
CA GLU A 67 11.78 -15.10 1.77
C GLU A 67 12.77 -14.61 2.83
N GLU A 68 13.15 -15.47 3.78
CA GLU A 68 14.00 -15.09 4.91
C GLU A 68 15.42 -14.69 4.47
N ASP A 69 15.93 -15.23 3.37
CA ASP A 69 17.22 -14.81 2.81
C ASP A 69 17.16 -13.35 2.33
N VAL A 70 16.07 -12.97 1.67
CA VAL A 70 15.88 -11.59 1.19
C VAL A 70 15.61 -10.64 2.36
N LEU A 71 14.72 -11.05 3.28
CA LEU A 71 14.36 -10.25 4.44
C LEU A 71 15.58 -9.97 5.31
N SER A 72 16.38 -10.98 5.62
CA SER A 72 17.59 -10.85 6.44
C SER A 72 18.64 -9.91 5.81
N LEU A 73 18.83 -9.97 4.49
CA LEU A 73 19.73 -9.06 3.78
C LEU A 73 19.28 -7.61 3.92
N VAL A 74 17.98 -7.36 3.72
CA VAL A 74 17.41 -6.01 3.78
C VAL A 74 17.39 -5.48 5.22
N GLU A 75 17.11 -6.32 6.20
CA GLU A 75 17.20 -5.95 7.61
C GLU A 75 18.58 -5.47 7.99
N GLN A 76 19.62 -6.23 7.62
CA GLN A 76 20.99 -5.84 7.91
C GLN A 76 21.34 -4.52 7.24
N MET A 77 20.95 -4.33 5.99
CA MET A 77 21.14 -3.06 5.28
C MET A 77 20.49 -1.88 6.03
N PHE A 78 19.25 -2.01 6.48
CA PHE A 78 18.59 -0.92 7.21
C PHE A 78 19.18 -0.70 8.60
N VAL A 79 19.60 -1.75 9.30
CA VAL A 79 20.34 -1.62 10.56
C VAL A 79 21.62 -0.79 10.37
N ASP A 80 22.41 -1.11 9.35
CA ASP A 80 23.65 -0.39 9.06
C ASP A 80 23.38 1.06 8.62
N VAL A 81 22.40 1.29 7.74
CA VAL A 81 22.04 2.65 7.27
C VAL A 81 21.56 3.54 8.42
N TRP A 82 20.69 3.02 9.33
CA TRP A 82 20.21 3.80 10.46
C TRP A 82 21.32 4.12 11.46
N ALA A 83 22.21 3.15 11.71
CA ALA A 83 23.38 3.37 12.57
C ALA A 83 24.34 4.41 11.98
N ASP A 84 24.66 4.31 10.69
CA ASP A 84 25.64 5.18 10.04
C ASP A 84 25.12 6.61 9.80
N VAL A 85 23.84 6.75 9.44
CA VAL A 85 23.28 8.06 9.06
C VAL A 85 22.69 8.81 10.25
N LEU A 86 21.98 8.11 11.13
CA LEU A 86 21.27 8.73 12.27
C LEU A 86 21.92 8.47 13.61
N GLY A 87 22.89 7.54 13.70
CA GLY A 87 23.40 7.04 14.98
C GLY A 87 22.33 6.30 15.80
N ALA A 88 21.28 5.82 15.15
CA ALA A 88 20.15 5.17 15.79
C ALA A 88 20.31 3.65 15.77
N GLU A 89 20.05 3.01 16.92
CA GLU A 89 20.05 1.55 17.03
C GLU A 89 18.69 1.00 16.58
N VAL A 90 18.70 0.18 15.51
CA VAL A 90 17.57 -0.60 15.06
C VAL A 90 17.93 -2.09 15.19
N LYS A 91 17.01 -2.91 15.69
CA LYS A 91 17.30 -4.32 15.99
C LYS A 91 16.56 -5.24 15.02
N ALA A 92 17.31 -6.10 14.34
CA ALA A 92 16.78 -7.25 13.61
C ALA A 92 16.65 -8.47 14.56
N PRO A 93 15.76 -9.45 14.24
CA PRO A 93 14.86 -9.44 13.10
C PRO A 93 13.67 -8.47 13.29
N PHE A 94 13.19 -7.87 12.21
CA PHE A 94 11.99 -7.03 12.23
C PHE A 94 10.73 -7.88 12.41
N VAL A 95 9.66 -7.29 12.90
CA VAL A 95 8.39 -7.98 13.11
C VAL A 95 7.83 -8.48 11.76
N ARG A 96 7.41 -9.75 11.68
CA ARG A 96 6.63 -10.29 10.55
C ARG A 96 5.16 -10.17 10.92
N LEU A 97 4.42 -9.42 10.12
CA LEU A 97 2.98 -9.20 10.31
C LEU A 97 2.25 -9.67 9.05
N PRO A 98 1.50 -10.78 9.11
CA PRO A 98 0.68 -11.21 7.98
C PRO A 98 -0.30 -10.11 7.56
N TYR A 99 -0.51 -9.97 6.25
CA TYR A 99 -1.43 -8.96 5.68
C TYR A 99 -2.82 -8.99 6.32
N ALA A 100 -3.40 -10.18 6.48
CA ALA A 100 -4.70 -10.35 7.09
C ALA A 100 -4.74 -9.84 8.55
N GLU A 101 -3.66 -10.06 9.31
CA GLU A 101 -3.53 -9.53 10.68
C GLU A 101 -3.35 -8.01 10.67
N ALA A 102 -2.55 -7.46 9.76
CA ALA A 102 -2.38 -6.02 9.61
C ALA A 102 -3.72 -5.31 9.31
N MET A 103 -4.51 -5.86 8.39
CA MET A 103 -5.83 -5.34 8.05
C MET A 103 -6.83 -5.47 9.21
N THR A 104 -6.75 -6.55 9.97
CA THR A 104 -7.62 -6.76 11.15
C THR A 104 -7.29 -5.78 12.27
N ARG A 105 -6.00 -5.64 12.63
CA ARG A 105 -5.56 -4.85 13.78
C ARG A 105 -5.41 -3.36 13.49
N TYR A 106 -5.08 -3.00 12.26
CA TYR A 106 -4.75 -1.60 11.93
C TYR A 106 -5.59 -1.02 10.79
N GLY A 107 -6.26 -1.87 10.00
CA GLY A 107 -7.02 -1.44 8.82
C GLY A 107 -6.12 -0.96 7.67
N SER A 108 -4.84 -1.33 7.68
CA SER A 108 -3.83 -0.87 6.73
C SER A 108 -2.76 -1.93 6.49
N ASP A 109 -2.27 -2.00 5.25
CA ASP A 109 -1.11 -2.78 4.82
C ASP A 109 0.24 -2.11 5.16
N LYS A 110 0.21 -0.91 5.69
CA LYS A 110 1.39 -0.14 6.12
C LYS A 110 1.13 0.58 7.43
N PRO A 111 0.89 -0.16 8.52
CA PRO A 111 0.51 0.43 9.80
C PRO A 111 1.66 1.17 10.47
N ASP A 112 1.35 2.30 11.11
CA ASP A 112 2.22 2.86 12.11
C ASP A 112 1.88 2.22 13.46
N THR A 113 2.82 1.45 13.99
CA THR A 113 2.67 0.69 15.23
C THR A 113 3.21 1.39 16.48
N ARG A 114 3.66 2.65 16.35
CA ARG A 114 4.29 3.40 17.45
C ARG A 114 3.34 3.79 18.58
N TYR A 115 2.06 3.92 18.29
CA TYR A 115 1.07 4.53 19.22
C TYR A 115 -0.12 3.62 19.57
N GLY A 116 -0.09 2.34 19.23
CA GLY A 116 -1.20 1.43 19.58
C GLY A 116 -2.52 1.78 18.88
N MET A 117 -3.62 1.87 19.65
CA MET A 117 -4.99 2.11 19.17
C MET A 117 -5.42 1.10 18.09
N GLU A 118 -5.22 -0.19 18.37
CA GLU A 118 -5.59 -1.26 17.46
C GLU A 118 -7.10 -1.34 17.27
N LEU A 119 -7.53 -1.76 16.08
CA LEU A 119 -8.93 -1.93 15.75
C LEU A 119 -9.50 -3.18 16.43
N ALA A 120 -10.74 -3.08 16.86
CA ALA A 120 -11.53 -4.20 17.35
C ALA A 120 -12.74 -4.42 16.43
N ASP A 121 -13.01 -5.68 16.09
CA ASP A 121 -14.25 -6.07 15.42
C ASP A 121 -15.34 -6.31 16.46
N LEU A 122 -16.42 -5.57 16.33
CA LEU A 122 -17.57 -5.57 17.22
C LEU A 122 -18.81 -6.18 16.55
N SER A 123 -18.70 -6.66 15.31
CA SER A 123 -19.83 -7.11 14.48
C SER A 123 -20.66 -8.18 15.18
N GLU A 124 -20.00 -9.12 15.86
CA GLU A 124 -20.70 -10.20 16.59
C GLU A 124 -21.55 -9.67 17.76
N ALA A 125 -21.03 -8.67 18.52
CA ALA A 125 -21.73 -8.08 19.66
C ALA A 125 -23.01 -7.34 19.22
N PHE A 126 -23.06 -6.88 17.98
CA PHE A 126 -24.17 -6.11 17.43
C PHE A 126 -25.11 -6.91 16.51
N ARG A 127 -24.98 -8.23 16.41
CA ARG A 127 -25.87 -9.06 15.54
C ARG A 127 -27.37 -8.93 15.84
N ARG A 128 -27.71 -8.56 17.07
CA ARG A 128 -29.11 -8.42 17.51
C ARG A 128 -29.43 -6.98 17.95
N THR A 129 -28.66 -6.02 17.48
CA THR A 129 -28.83 -4.63 17.85
C THR A 129 -30.13 -4.03 17.34
N ASN A 130 -30.75 -3.18 18.15
CA ASN A 130 -31.87 -2.35 17.73
C ASN A 130 -31.41 -1.01 17.11
N PHE A 131 -30.12 -0.73 17.11
CA PHE A 131 -29.57 0.48 16.50
C PHE A 131 -29.51 0.33 14.98
N ARG A 132 -30.48 0.96 14.29
CA ARG A 132 -30.72 0.77 12.86
C ARG A 132 -29.49 0.97 11.96
N ALA A 133 -28.62 1.93 12.29
CA ALA A 133 -27.43 2.16 11.48
C ALA A 133 -26.50 0.92 11.45
N PHE A 134 -26.37 0.26 12.62
CA PHE A 134 -25.53 -0.93 12.75
C PHE A 134 -26.20 -2.17 12.16
N SER A 135 -27.49 -2.38 12.47
CA SER A 135 -28.20 -3.53 11.87
C SER A 135 -28.22 -3.47 10.35
N THR A 136 -28.47 -2.29 9.76
CA THR A 136 -28.46 -2.12 8.28
C THR A 136 -27.07 -2.42 7.69
N ALA A 137 -25.98 -2.00 8.33
CA ALA A 137 -24.64 -2.32 7.84
C ALA A 137 -24.36 -3.82 7.87
N LEU A 138 -24.72 -4.51 8.97
CA LEU A 138 -24.55 -5.96 9.11
C LEU A 138 -25.44 -6.74 8.13
N ASP A 139 -26.71 -6.32 7.93
CA ASP A 139 -27.64 -6.95 6.99
C ASP A 139 -27.13 -6.88 5.53
N ASN A 140 -26.32 -5.86 5.23
CA ASN A 140 -25.66 -5.68 3.91
C ASN A 140 -24.27 -6.34 3.84
N GLY A 141 -23.90 -7.22 4.78
CA GLY A 141 -22.62 -7.91 4.79
C GLY A 141 -21.44 -7.02 5.21
N GLY A 142 -21.70 -5.88 5.83
CA GLY A 142 -20.69 -5.00 6.38
C GLY A 142 -20.22 -5.44 7.77
N VAL A 143 -19.32 -4.65 8.37
CA VAL A 143 -18.73 -4.86 9.68
C VAL A 143 -18.94 -3.66 10.60
N ILE A 144 -18.80 -3.87 11.91
CA ILE A 144 -18.71 -2.80 12.89
C ILE A 144 -17.34 -2.91 13.53
N LYS A 145 -16.46 -1.97 13.21
CA LYS A 145 -15.11 -1.90 13.76
C LYS A 145 -14.89 -0.57 14.47
N GLY A 146 -13.94 -0.55 15.40
CA GLY A 146 -13.59 0.67 16.12
C GLY A 146 -12.34 0.52 16.96
N PHE A 147 -11.93 1.60 17.58
CA PHE A 147 -10.79 1.64 18.51
C PHE A 147 -11.05 2.65 19.64
N ALA A 148 -10.25 2.58 20.69
CA ALA A 148 -10.25 3.55 21.77
C ALA A 148 -9.09 4.55 21.62
N ALA A 149 -9.41 5.85 21.70
CA ALA A 149 -8.45 6.94 21.78
C ALA A 149 -8.25 7.35 23.24
N PRO A 150 -7.04 7.18 23.81
CA PRO A 150 -6.78 7.41 25.21
C PRO A 150 -6.92 8.89 25.58
N GLY A 151 -7.56 9.19 26.72
CA GLY A 151 -7.67 10.55 27.27
C GLY A 151 -8.59 11.52 26.52
N ALA A 152 -9.25 11.08 25.44
CA ALA A 152 -10.06 11.96 24.59
C ALA A 152 -11.53 12.09 25.05
N ALA A 153 -11.95 11.47 26.15
CA ALA A 153 -13.32 11.58 26.63
C ALA A 153 -13.72 13.02 27.04
N SER A 154 -12.75 13.86 27.38
CA SER A 154 -13.00 15.26 27.78
C SER A 154 -13.24 16.22 26.61
N TRP A 155 -13.07 15.77 25.37
CA TRP A 155 -13.24 16.61 24.18
C TRP A 155 -14.64 17.25 24.12
N SER A 156 -14.67 18.47 23.66
CA SER A 156 -15.90 19.23 23.49
C SER A 156 -16.79 18.63 22.41
N ARG A 157 -18.07 18.99 22.42
CA ARG A 157 -19.02 18.58 21.39
C ARG A 157 -18.56 19.00 19.99
N GLN A 158 -17.97 20.18 19.85
CA GLN A 158 -17.49 20.67 18.56
C GLN A 158 -16.32 19.83 18.00
N GLU A 159 -15.39 19.40 18.86
CA GLU A 159 -14.28 18.53 18.48
C GLU A 159 -14.79 17.15 18.04
N LEU A 160 -15.75 16.58 18.78
CA LEU A 160 -16.37 15.29 18.46
C LEU A 160 -17.20 15.34 17.17
N ASP A 161 -17.97 16.41 16.96
CA ASP A 161 -18.69 16.62 15.69
C ASP A 161 -17.70 16.84 14.52
N GLY A 162 -16.52 17.43 14.77
CA GLY A 162 -15.43 17.53 13.83
C GLY A 162 -14.90 16.15 13.39
N LEU A 163 -14.80 15.17 14.31
CA LEU A 163 -14.41 13.80 13.94
C LEU A 163 -15.42 13.12 13.02
N VAL A 164 -16.73 13.43 13.20
CA VAL A 164 -17.78 12.90 12.30
C VAL A 164 -17.57 13.42 10.89
N VAL A 165 -17.28 14.73 10.76
CA VAL A 165 -16.98 15.34 9.44
C VAL A 165 -15.72 14.74 8.81
N GLU A 166 -14.68 14.51 9.60
CA GLU A 166 -13.43 13.85 9.13
C GLU A 166 -13.71 12.43 8.63
N ALA A 167 -14.49 11.64 9.38
CA ALA A 167 -14.87 10.30 8.96
C ALA A 167 -15.66 10.31 7.64
N GLN A 168 -16.61 11.22 7.51
CA GLN A 168 -17.40 11.39 6.29
C GLN A 168 -16.54 11.85 5.11
N GLY A 169 -15.59 12.77 5.34
CA GLY A 169 -14.62 13.19 4.33
C GLY A 169 -13.74 12.04 3.82
N ARG A 170 -13.55 11.00 4.62
CA ARG A 170 -12.86 9.75 4.27
C ARG A 170 -13.76 8.68 3.67
N GLY A 171 -15.05 8.98 3.50
CA GLY A 171 -16.03 8.10 2.84
C GLY A 171 -16.91 7.28 3.77
N ALA A 172 -16.86 7.49 5.11
CA ALA A 172 -17.78 6.82 6.02
C ALA A 172 -19.22 7.35 5.86
N SER A 173 -20.20 6.45 6.01
CA SER A 173 -21.61 6.84 6.11
C SER A 173 -21.90 7.63 7.41
N GLY A 174 -21.09 7.42 8.46
CA GLY A 174 -21.15 8.09 9.74
C GLY A 174 -20.11 7.57 10.73
N LEU A 175 -19.97 8.27 11.84
CA LEU A 175 -19.10 7.87 12.95
C LEU A 175 -19.91 7.83 14.23
N VAL A 176 -19.83 6.72 14.95
CA VAL A 176 -20.36 6.60 16.32
C VAL A 176 -19.21 6.79 17.30
N TRP A 177 -19.44 7.62 18.31
CA TRP A 177 -18.47 7.84 19.36
C TRP A 177 -19.10 7.69 20.75
N LEU A 178 -18.32 7.14 21.69
CA LEU A 178 -18.66 7.04 23.10
C LEU A 178 -17.50 7.55 23.94
N ALA A 179 -17.77 8.58 24.75
CA ALA A 179 -16.80 9.11 25.71
C ALA A 179 -17.09 8.54 27.10
N PHE A 180 -16.14 7.83 27.67
CA PHE A 180 -16.24 7.15 28.95
C PHE A 180 -15.66 8.03 30.08
N ALA A 181 -16.51 8.50 30.98
CA ALA A 181 -16.11 9.30 32.13
C ALA A 181 -16.68 8.67 33.42
N GLY A 182 -16.04 7.61 33.91
CA GLY A 182 -16.57 6.77 34.99
C GLY A 182 -17.85 6.06 34.55
N ASP A 183 -18.92 6.28 35.36
CA ASP A 183 -20.26 5.75 35.06
C ASP A 183 -21.03 6.63 34.05
N ASP A 184 -20.55 7.85 33.77
CA ASP A 184 -21.16 8.74 32.78
C ASP A 184 -20.60 8.43 31.39
N ILE A 185 -21.49 8.03 30.47
CA ILE A 185 -21.14 7.69 29.09
C ILE A 185 -21.83 8.66 28.16
N ARG A 186 -21.06 9.59 27.62
CA ARG A 186 -21.58 10.58 26.67
C ARG A 186 -21.54 10.03 25.24
N SER A 187 -22.68 10.01 24.59
CA SER A 187 -22.81 9.68 23.17
C SER A 187 -24.16 10.16 22.63
N PRO A 188 -24.26 10.66 21.41
CA PRO A 188 -25.55 11.00 20.80
C PRO A 188 -26.43 9.77 20.57
N VAL A 189 -25.84 8.58 20.51
CA VAL A 189 -26.55 7.32 20.26
C VAL A 189 -26.73 6.46 21.49
N ARG A 190 -26.29 6.89 22.67
CA ARG A 190 -26.33 6.11 23.93
C ARG A 190 -27.71 5.49 24.23
N LYS A 191 -28.79 6.24 23.96
CA LYS A 191 -30.18 5.80 24.18
C LYS A 191 -30.64 4.65 23.25
N HIS A 192 -29.89 4.38 22.20
CA HIS A 192 -30.16 3.32 21.21
C HIS A 192 -29.29 2.08 21.43
N LEU A 193 -28.37 2.12 22.40
CA LEU A 193 -27.45 1.03 22.71
C LEU A 193 -27.87 0.43 24.08
N SER A 194 -27.88 -0.90 24.15
CA SER A 194 -28.05 -1.60 25.43
C SER A 194 -26.81 -1.49 26.30
N ASP A 195 -26.93 -1.80 27.60
CA ASP A 195 -25.78 -1.78 28.50
C ASP A 195 -24.76 -2.89 28.14
N GLU A 196 -25.24 -4.03 27.64
CA GLU A 196 -24.40 -5.12 27.14
C GLU A 196 -23.61 -4.69 25.91
N GLU A 197 -24.21 -3.96 24.96
CA GLU A 197 -23.53 -3.43 23.77
C GLU A 197 -22.47 -2.40 24.15
N VAL A 198 -22.77 -1.52 25.11
CA VAL A 198 -21.78 -0.55 25.63
C VAL A 198 -20.63 -1.25 26.36
N ALA A 199 -20.92 -2.28 27.15
CA ALA A 199 -19.89 -3.09 27.79
C ALA A 199 -19.01 -3.82 26.76
N ALA A 200 -19.60 -4.35 25.69
CA ALA A 200 -18.88 -4.99 24.60
C ALA A 200 -17.96 -3.99 23.87
N ILE A 201 -18.42 -2.75 23.59
CA ILE A 201 -17.56 -1.70 23.01
C ILE A 201 -16.35 -1.46 23.93
N ARG A 202 -16.60 -1.24 25.22
CA ARG A 202 -15.54 -0.95 26.21
C ARG A 202 -14.52 -2.09 26.30
N GLN A 203 -15.00 -3.32 26.37
CA GLN A 203 -14.14 -4.50 26.47
C GLN A 203 -13.32 -4.74 25.19
N ALA A 204 -13.96 -4.72 24.02
CA ALA A 204 -13.30 -5.04 22.77
C ALA A 204 -12.31 -3.94 22.34
N SER A 205 -12.66 -2.66 22.50
CA SER A 205 -11.76 -1.54 22.18
C SER A 205 -10.69 -1.29 23.25
N GLY A 206 -10.82 -1.89 24.44
CA GLY A 206 -9.92 -1.63 25.56
C GLY A 206 -10.12 -0.25 26.21
N ALA A 207 -11.25 0.41 25.96
CA ALA A 207 -11.50 1.76 26.47
C ALA A 207 -11.57 1.79 27.99
N GLY A 208 -10.72 2.59 28.64
CA GLY A 208 -10.73 2.92 30.03
C GLY A 208 -11.58 4.15 30.37
N ASP A 209 -11.55 4.55 31.63
CA ASP A 209 -12.11 5.83 32.04
C ASP A 209 -11.23 6.96 31.48
N GLY A 210 -11.87 7.98 30.92
CA GLY A 210 -11.20 9.08 30.23
C GLY A 210 -11.00 8.86 28.72
N ASP A 211 -11.33 7.68 28.20
CA ASP A 211 -11.11 7.35 26.78
C ASP A 211 -12.34 7.60 25.92
N LEU A 212 -12.08 7.75 24.61
CA LEU A 212 -13.09 7.92 23.58
C LEU A 212 -13.05 6.72 22.64
N ALA A 213 -14.15 5.94 22.58
CA ALA A 213 -14.32 4.92 21.55
C ALA A 213 -14.90 5.53 20.28
N LEU A 214 -14.32 5.17 19.13
CA LEU A 214 -14.72 5.59 17.78
C LEU A 214 -15.08 4.33 16.98
N LEU A 215 -16.29 4.29 16.40
CA LEU A 215 -16.79 3.12 15.68
C LEU A 215 -17.32 3.51 14.29
N VAL A 216 -17.03 2.69 13.32
CA VAL A 216 -17.55 2.78 11.93
C VAL A 216 -18.29 1.50 11.61
N ALA A 217 -19.47 1.64 11.00
CA ALA A 217 -20.28 0.54 10.47
C ALA A 217 -20.39 0.71 8.94
N ASP A 218 -19.71 -0.13 8.18
CA ASP A 218 -19.65 -0.05 6.71
C ASP A 218 -19.11 -1.36 6.11
N GLN A 219 -18.95 -1.43 4.78
CA GLN A 219 -18.17 -2.49 4.15
C GLN A 219 -16.75 -2.51 4.71
N GLU A 220 -16.17 -3.68 4.89
CA GLU A 220 -14.91 -3.86 5.64
C GLU A 220 -13.77 -2.99 5.10
N GLY A 221 -13.54 -2.97 3.80
CA GLY A 221 -12.47 -2.15 3.19
C GLY A 221 -12.63 -0.66 3.47
N ARG A 222 -13.89 -0.15 3.43
CA ARG A 222 -14.18 1.25 3.75
C ARG A 222 -14.01 1.53 5.26
N ALA A 223 -14.53 0.65 6.10
CA ALA A 223 -14.37 0.77 7.55
C ALA A 223 -12.88 0.82 7.94
N ASN A 224 -12.07 -0.06 7.38
CA ASN A 224 -10.61 -0.11 7.59
C ASN A 224 -9.94 1.20 7.15
N THR A 225 -10.20 1.68 5.94
CA THR A 225 -9.61 2.94 5.42
C THR A 225 -9.96 4.14 6.29
N VAL A 226 -11.22 4.25 6.71
CA VAL A 226 -11.67 5.36 7.56
C VAL A 226 -11.02 5.29 8.94
N LEU A 227 -11.00 4.09 9.54
CA LEU A 227 -10.47 3.90 10.90
C LEU A 227 -8.95 4.06 10.95
N ASP A 228 -8.19 3.60 9.94
CA ASP A 228 -6.75 3.88 9.85
C ASP A 228 -6.49 5.40 9.79
N GLY A 229 -7.24 6.11 8.95
CA GLY A 229 -7.12 7.57 8.86
C GLY A 229 -7.49 8.30 10.16
N LEU A 230 -8.54 7.85 10.87
CA LEU A 230 -8.91 8.41 12.18
C LEU A 230 -7.89 8.06 13.26
N ARG A 231 -7.33 6.85 13.23
CA ARG A 231 -6.31 6.39 14.14
C ARG A 231 -5.05 7.27 14.07
N ARG A 232 -4.59 7.59 12.86
CA ARG A 232 -3.48 8.53 12.63
C ARG A 232 -3.81 9.94 13.12
N LEU A 233 -4.98 10.46 12.75
CA LEU A 233 -5.45 11.78 13.20
C LEU A 233 -5.51 11.90 14.73
N MET A 234 -6.03 10.86 15.40
CA MET A 234 -6.08 10.84 16.86
C MET A 234 -4.69 10.76 17.47
N ALA A 235 -3.77 9.98 16.89
CA ALA A 235 -2.39 9.88 17.36
C ALA A 235 -1.67 11.24 17.27
N GLU A 236 -1.87 11.97 16.18
CA GLU A 236 -1.33 13.32 15.99
C GLU A 236 -1.92 14.32 17.01
N ARG A 237 -3.26 14.38 17.11
CA ARG A 237 -3.94 15.33 18.01
C ARG A 237 -3.68 15.09 19.49
N LEU A 238 -3.40 13.84 19.87
CA LEU A 238 -3.09 13.43 21.23
C LEU A 238 -1.58 13.39 21.51
N GLU A 239 -0.74 13.78 20.54
CA GLU A 239 0.72 13.80 20.64
C GLU A 239 1.31 12.43 21.04
N LEU A 240 0.71 11.33 20.54
CA LEU A 240 1.11 9.96 20.88
C LEU A 240 2.23 9.41 20.02
N ILE A 241 2.65 10.13 18.97
CA ILE A 241 3.63 9.66 18.01
C ILE A 241 5.04 9.98 18.50
N PRO A 242 5.84 8.99 18.96
CA PRO A 242 7.23 9.24 19.34
C PRO A 242 8.07 9.54 18.10
N THR A 243 8.94 10.55 18.20
CA THR A 243 9.79 11.01 17.09
C THR A 243 11.12 10.27 16.98
N ASP A 244 11.52 9.58 18.05
CA ASP A 244 12.80 8.86 18.21
C ASP A 244 12.66 7.33 18.11
N ARG A 245 11.50 6.84 17.63
CA ARG A 245 11.23 5.41 17.51
C ARG A 245 11.10 4.98 16.07
N TRP A 246 11.81 3.93 15.69
CA TRP A 246 11.86 3.34 14.36
C TRP A 246 11.28 1.92 14.39
N ASN A 247 9.97 1.78 14.16
CA ASN A 247 9.27 0.51 14.16
C ASN A 247 9.23 -0.06 12.76
N PHE A 248 10.31 -0.76 12.38
CA PHE A 248 10.33 -1.57 11.15
C PHE A 248 9.48 -2.81 11.32
N LEU A 249 8.75 -3.16 10.28
CA LEU A 249 8.02 -4.41 10.18
C LEU A 249 7.93 -4.88 8.72
N TRP A 250 7.69 -6.15 8.55
CA TRP A 250 7.34 -6.74 7.28
C TRP A 250 5.86 -7.05 7.23
N ILE A 251 5.19 -6.65 6.15
CA ILE A 251 3.89 -7.20 5.79
C ILE A 251 4.16 -8.41 4.91
N THR A 252 3.60 -9.55 5.28
CA THR A 252 3.82 -10.83 4.60
C THR A 252 2.49 -11.43 4.14
N GLU A 253 2.55 -12.36 3.20
CA GLU A 253 1.38 -13.12 2.73
C GLU A 253 0.21 -12.26 2.22
N PRO A 254 0.45 -11.19 1.43
CA PRO A 254 -0.65 -10.43 0.86
C PRO A 254 -1.47 -11.29 -0.10
N PRO A 255 -2.69 -10.87 -0.48
CA PRO A 255 -3.44 -11.49 -1.56
C PRO A 255 -2.60 -11.53 -2.85
N LEU A 256 -2.72 -12.61 -3.60
CA LEU A 256 -2.07 -12.73 -4.92
C LEU A 256 -2.76 -11.85 -5.96
N PHE A 257 -4.09 -11.74 -5.85
CA PHE A 257 -4.95 -11.00 -6.76
C PHE A 257 -5.88 -10.06 -5.99
N GLU A 258 -6.29 -8.98 -6.65
CA GLU A 258 -7.32 -8.06 -6.18
C GLU A 258 -8.28 -7.70 -7.33
N TRP A 259 -9.50 -7.32 -7.00
CA TRP A 259 -10.46 -6.82 -7.97
C TRP A 259 -10.23 -5.35 -8.23
N SER A 260 -9.92 -4.99 -9.47
CA SER A 260 -9.82 -3.60 -9.90
C SER A 260 -11.19 -3.07 -10.35
N GLU A 261 -11.76 -2.14 -9.61
CA GLU A 261 -13.00 -1.47 -10.00
C GLU A 261 -12.80 -0.62 -11.27
N GLU A 262 -11.63 -0.04 -11.45
CA GLU A 262 -11.28 0.78 -12.60
C GLU A 262 -11.20 -0.05 -13.89
N GLU A 263 -10.55 -1.22 -13.83
CA GLU A 263 -10.41 -2.12 -14.98
C GLU A 263 -11.55 -3.12 -15.12
N GLY A 264 -12.42 -3.27 -14.08
CA GLY A 264 -13.50 -4.23 -14.04
C GLY A 264 -13.04 -5.69 -14.16
N LYS A 265 -11.85 -6.01 -13.63
CA LYS A 265 -11.26 -7.35 -13.67
C LYS A 265 -10.33 -7.61 -12.50
N TRP A 266 -9.95 -8.87 -12.32
CA TRP A 266 -8.90 -9.27 -11.40
C TRP A 266 -7.51 -8.85 -11.92
N VAL A 267 -6.69 -8.29 -11.04
CA VAL A 267 -5.31 -7.89 -11.31
C VAL A 267 -4.38 -8.48 -10.25
N SER A 268 -3.08 -8.56 -10.55
CA SER A 268 -2.09 -8.96 -9.56
C SER A 268 -1.82 -7.81 -8.59
N VAL A 269 -1.77 -8.09 -7.30
CA VAL A 269 -1.44 -7.09 -6.27
C VAL A 269 -0.02 -6.54 -6.47
N HIS A 270 0.96 -7.40 -6.73
CA HIS A 270 2.33 -6.97 -7.07
C HIS A 270 2.56 -7.00 -8.57
N HIS A 271 2.80 -8.18 -9.14
CA HIS A 271 2.98 -8.41 -10.58
C HIS A 271 2.72 -9.89 -10.91
N PRO A 272 2.43 -10.22 -12.18
CA PRO A 272 2.00 -11.58 -12.57
C PRO A 272 3.11 -12.66 -12.48
N PHE A 273 4.32 -12.28 -12.09
CA PHE A 273 5.45 -13.20 -11.90
C PHE A 273 5.68 -13.52 -10.41
N THR A 274 4.83 -13.04 -9.53
CA THR A 274 4.87 -13.32 -8.09
C THR A 274 4.41 -14.75 -7.84
N SER A 275 5.20 -15.50 -7.06
CA SER A 275 4.86 -16.88 -6.70
C SER A 275 3.66 -16.93 -5.76
N PRO A 276 2.65 -17.76 -6.07
CA PRO A 276 1.61 -18.06 -5.08
C PRO A 276 2.19 -18.83 -3.90
N ALA A 277 1.59 -18.67 -2.73
CA ALA A 277 2.00 -19.40 -1.52
C ALA A 277 1.71 -20.90 -1.63
N THR A 278 0.68 -21.27 -2.37
CA THR A 278 0.31 -22.66 -2.69
C THR A 278 0.12 -22.82 -4.19
N GLU A 279 -0.02 -24.07 -4.68
CA GLU A 279 -0.33 -24.31 -6.09
C GLU A 279 -1.78 -23.97 -6.48
N ASP A 280 -2.63 -23.70 -5.49
CA ASP A 280 -3.99 -23.17 -5.72
C ASP A 280 -3.93 -21.67 -5.96
N VAL A 281 -4.47 -21.25 -7.11
CA VAL A 281 -4.51 -19.85 -7.56
C VAL A 281 -5.94 -19.33 -7.67
N ALA A 282 -6.79 -19.71 -6.72
CA ALA A 282 -8.15 -19.17 -6.65
C ALA A 282 -8.11 -17.65 -6.45
N LEU A 283 -8.80 -16.90 -7.33
CA LEU A 283 -8.72 -15.44 -7.40
C LEU A 283 -9.02 -14.73 -6.08
N GLU A 284 -9.98 -15.26 -5.32
CA GLU A 284 -10.49 -14.61 -4.10
C GLU A 284 -9.66 -14.93 -2.84
N THR A 285 -8.89 -16.02 -2.86
CA THR A 285 -8.29 -16.57 -1.65
C THR A 285 -6.79 -16.88 -1.74
N ALA A 286 -6.23 -16.86 -2.95
CA ALA A 286 -4.81 -17.11 -3.12
C ALA A 286 -3.97 -16.01 -2.47
N THR A 287 -2.98 -16.42 -1.68
CA THR A 287 -1.97 -15.52 -1.12
C THR A 287 -0.65 -15.63 -1.88
N ALA A 288 0.15 -14.59 -1.79
CA ALA A 288 1.43 -14.47 -2.46
C ALA A 288 2.60 -14.76 -1.51
N ARG A 289 3.68 -15.31 -2.04
CA ARG A 289 5.00 -15.31 -1.42
C ARG A 289 5.65 -13.94 -1.61
N ALA A 290 5.00 -12.90 -1.08
CA ALA A 290 5.41 -11.51 -1.21
C ALA A 290 5.54 -10.85 0.17
N TYR A 291 6.27 -9.76 0.20
CA TYR A 291 6.61 -9.05 1.43
C TYR A 291 6.90 -7.58 1.14
N ASP A 292 6.39 -6.70 2.02
CA ASP A 292 6.65 -5.27 1.98
C ASP A 292 7.30 -4.82 3.28
N ILE A 293 8.37 -4.02 3.18
CA ILE A 293 9.00 -3.41 4.33
C ILE A 293 8.34 -2.09 4.65
N VAL A 294 7.85 -1.99 5.88
CA VAL A 294 7.15 -0.81 6.39
C VAL A 294 7.91 -0.22 7.57
N LEU A 295 7.98 1.10 7.60
CA LEU A 295 8.54 1.87 8.71
C LEU A 295 7.59 3.00 9.09
N ASN A 296 7.06 2.98 10.31
CA ASN A 296 6.29 4.09 10.87
C ASN A 296 5.13 4.57 9.96
N GLY A 297 4.45 3.65 9.30
CA GLY A 297 3.35 3.97 8.38
C GLY A 297 3.77 4.22 6.93
N TRP A 298 5.05 4.11 6.60
CA TRP A 298 5.58 4.24 5.25
C TRP A 298 6.05 2.89 4.71
N GLU A 299 5.52 2.47 3.58
CA GLU A 299 6.07 1.36 2.80
C GLU A 299 7.36 1.84 2.12
N LEU A 300 8.50 1.29 2.53
CA LEU A 300 9.81 1.64 1.96
C LEU A 300 10.15 0.82 0.72
N GLY A 301 9.58 -0.35 0.58
CA GLY A 301 9.80 -1.21 -0.56
C GLY A 301 9.01 -2.50 -0.49
N GLY A 302 8.91 -3.18 -1.62
CA GLY A 302 8.20 -4.44 -1.74
C GLY A 302 8.92 -5.44 -2.64
N GLY A 303 8.67 -6.71 -2.38
CA GLY A 303 9.28 -7.81 -3.11
C GLY A 303 8.52 -9.10 -3.03
N SER A 304 9.04 -10.11 -3.70
CA SER A 304 8.45 -11.46 -3.66
C SER A 304 9.45 -12.54 -4.05
N ILE A 305 9.11 -13.77 -3.76
CA ILE A 305 9.65 -14.93 -4.46
C ILE A 305 8.96 -15.00 -5.81
N ARG A 306 9.71 -15.31 -6.87
CA ARG A 306 9.20 -15.31 -8.25
C ARG A 306 8.76 -16.71 -8.65
N ILE A 307 7.81 -16.76 -9.57
CA ILE A 307 7.48 -18.01 -10.25
C ILE A 307 8.69 -18.43 -11.09
N HIS A 308 9.17 -19.67 -10.89
CA HIS A 308 10.25 -20.28 -11.67
C HIS A 308 9.78 -21.54 -12.42
N ARG A 309 8.52 -21.95 -12.22
CA ARG A 309 7.90 -23.10 -12.88
C ARG A 309 6.95 -22.63 -13.99
N PRO A 310 7.14 -23.07 -15.26
CA PRO A 310 6.29 -22.65 -16.38
C PRO A 310 4.82 -23.04 -16.24
N ASP A 311 4.54 -24.18 -15.59
CA ASP A 311 3.17 -24.63 -15.35
C ASP A 311 2.42 -23.75 -14.34
N VAL A 312 3.09 -23.27 -13.31
CA VAL A 312 2.54 -22.32 -12.33
C VAL A 312 2.30 -20.96 -12.98
N GLN A 313 3.26 -20.47 -13.81
CA GLN A 313 3.12 -19.20 -14.52
C GLN A 313 1.90 -19.20 -15.44
N ARG A 314 1.64 -20.31 -16.11
CA ARG A 314 0.46 -20.44 -16.97
C ARG A 314 -0.83 -20.36 -16.17
N LYS A 315 -0.92 -21.05 -15.03
CA LYS A 315 -2.09 -20.98 -14.13
C LYS A 315 -2.38 -19.54 -13.68
N VAL A 316 -1.33 -18.78 -13.32
CA VAL A 316 -1.50 -17.38 -12.90
C VAL A 316 -1.99 -16.51 -14.07
N PHE A 317 -1.46 -16.68 -15.28
CA PHE A 317 -1.96 -15.95 -16.45
C PHE A 317 -3.41 -16.31 -16.78
N GLU A 318 -3.75 -17.61 -16.75
CA GLU A 318 -5.14 -18.08 -16.96
C GLU A 318 -6.10 -17.47 -15.92
N ALA A 319 -5.71 -17.42 -14.65
CA ALA A 319 -6.50 -16.82 -13.58
C ALA A 319 -6.74 -15.31 -13.83
N LEU A 320 -5.74 -14.60 -14.37
CA LEU A 320 -5.84 -13.18 -14.74
C LEU A 320 -6.56 -12.93 -16.07
N GLY A 321 -6.99 -13.98 -16.77
CA GLY A 321 -7.64 -13.87 -18.07
C GLY A 321 -6.69 -13.49 -19.21
N VAL A 322 -5.39 -13.65 -19.03
CA VAL A 322 -4.37 -13.39 -20.08
C VAL A 322 -4.34 -14.59 -21.03
N ALA A 323 -4.71 -14.39 -22.29
CA ALA A 323 -4.71 -15.43 -23.30
C ALA A 323 -3.28 -15.87 -23.64
N ALA A 324 -3.10 -17.11 -24.10
CA ALA A 324 -1.77 -17.68 -24.38
C ALA A 324 -0.99 -16.92 -25.47
N ASP A 325 -1.69 -16.43 -26.50
CA ASP A 325 -1.12 -15.60 -27.57
C ASP A 325 -0.72 -14.21 -27.05
N GLU A 326 -1.51 -13.61 -26.19
CA GLU A 326 -1.18 -12.34 -25.53
C GLU A 326 0.03 -12.50 -24.59
N ALA A 327 0.08 -13.59 -23.82
CA ALA A 327 1.21 -13.90 -22.95
C ALA A 327 2.50 -14.10 -23.76
N GLU A 328 2.43 -14.78 -24.90
CA GLU A 328 3.58 -14.97 -25.80
C GLU A 328 4.00 -13.65 -26.46
N GLU A 329 3.08 -12.79 -26.87
CA GLU A 329 3.39 -11.49 -27.46
C GLU A 329 4.09 -10.57 -26.44
N LYS A 330 3.59 -10.50 -25.21
CA LYS A 330 4.11 -9.57 -24.19
C LYS A 330 5.34 -10.12 -23.45
N PHE A 331 5.38 -11.42 -23.18
CA PHE A 331 6.34 -12.06 -22.27
C PHE A 331 7.05 -13.25 -22.89
N GLY A 332 6.91 -13.49 -24.19
CA GLY A 332 7.45 -14.68 -24.90
C GLY A 332 8.95 -14.88 -24.69
N PHE A 333 9.72 -13.79 -24.60
CA PHE A 333 11.15 -13.85 -24.31
C PHE A 333 11.44 -14.43 -22.90
N LEU A 334 10.65 -14.08 -21.89
CA LEU A 334 10.77 -14.63 -20.53
C LEU A 334 10.27 -16.08 -20.48
N LEU A 335 9.12 -16.36 -21.08
CA LEU A 335 8.56 -17.71 -21.17
C LEU A 335 9.50 -18.66 -21.92
N THR A 336 10.18 -18.17 -22.97
CA THR A 336 11.21 -18.92 -23.66
C THR A 336 12.41 -19.19 -22.78
N ALA A 337 12.89 -18.19 -22.03
CA ALA A 337 13.98 -18.37 -21.07
C ALA A 337 13.65 -19.45 -20.02
N PHE A 338 12.41 -19.52 -19.57
CA PHE A 338 11.97 -20.53 -18.59
C PHE A 338 12.15 -21.99 -19.07
N ARG A 339 12.17 -22.22 -20.38
CA ARG A 339 12.41 -23.57 -20.95
C ARG A 339 13.84 -24.08 -20.75
N TYR A 340 14.80 -23.20 -20.47
CA TYR A 340 16.20 -23.59 -20.23
C TYR A 340 16.49 -23.94 -18.77
N GLY A 341 15.51 -23.82 -17.90
CA GLY A 341 15.64 -24.03 -16.47
C GLY A 341 15.87 -22.71 -15.72
N VAL A 342 15.02 -22.47 -14.74
CA VAL A 342 15.04 -21.24 -13.92
C VAL A 342 15.35 -21.63 -12.50
N PRO A 343 16.37 -21.04 -11.85
CA PRO A 343 16.58 -21.25 -10.44
C PRO A 343 15.41 -20.68 -9.63
N PRO A 344 15.06 -21.20 -8.46
CA PRO A 344 14.26 -20.48 -7.49
C PRO A 344 14.93 -19.13 -7.25
N HIS A 345 14.19 -18.02 -7.30
CA HIS A 345 14.74 -16.69 -7.12
C HIS A 345 13.71 -15.74 -6.51
N GLY A 346 14.20 -14.69 -5.92
CA GLY A 346 13.40 -13.66 -5.28
C GLY A 346 14.18 -12.35 -5.16
N GLY A 347 13.47 -11.30 -4.86
CA GLY A 347 14.10 -9.99 -4.73
C GLY A 347 13.14 -8.93 -4.22
N ILE A 348 13.64 -7.72 -4.14
CA ILE A 348 12.92 -6.56 -3.60
C ILE A 348 13.31 -5.30 -4.34
N ALA A 349 12.41 -4.33 -4.38
CA ALA A 349 12.67 -2.98 -4.82
C ALA A 349 12.43 -2.01 -3.66
N ILE A 350 13.43 -1.22 -3.31
CA ILE A 350 13.38 -0.24 -2.22
C ILE A 350 13.37 1.17 -2.80
N GLY A 351 12.37 1.97 -2.43
CA GLY A 351 12.26 3.37 -2.85
C GLY A 351 13.30 4.24 -2.13
N LEU A 352 14.39 4.59 -2.82
CA LEU A 352 15.46 5.39 -2.22
C LEU A 352 15.01 6.79 -1.85
N ASP A 353 14.17 7.42 -2.67
CA ASP A 353 13.66 8.77 -2.38
C ASP A 353 12.78 8.76 -1.12
N ARG A 354 11.94 7.73 -0.96
CA ARG A 354 11.10 7.59 0.25
C ARG A 354 11.95 7.26 1.48
N THR A 355 12.97 6.42 1.34
CA THR A 355 13.93 6.15 2.41
C THR A 355 14.67 7.43 2.82
N ALA A 356 15.12 8.23 1.86
CA ALA A 356 15.76 9.53 2.13
C ALA A 356 14.80 10.52 2.80
N MET A 357 13.52 10.55 2.39
CA MET A 357 12.48 11.37 3.02
C MET A 357 12.35 11.03 4.52
N VAL A 358 12.24 9.74 4.85
CA VAL A 358 12.12 9.29 6.24
C VAL A 358 13.39 9.59 7.05
N LEU A 359 14.58 9.36 6.49
CA LEU A 359 15.87 9.69 7.12
C LEU A 359 16.03 11.19 7.39
N ALA A 360 15.53 12.03 6.48
CA ALA A 360 15.58 13.48 6.61
C ALA A 360 14.50 14.05 7.56
N GLY A 361 13.54 13.21 8.01
CA GLY A 361 12.39 13.67 8.78
C GLY A 361 11.46 14.58 7.98
N ALA A 362 11.47 14.46 6.64
CA ALA A 362 10.62 15.25 5.74
C ALA A 362 9.21 14.65 5.62
N GLU A 363 8.23 15.49 5.43
CA GLU A 363 6.82 15.07 5.30
C GLU A 363 6.43 14.78 3.85
N ASN A 364 7.23 15.26 2.90
CA ASN A 364 6.94 15.16 1.48
C ASN A 364 8.19 14.74 0.69
N ILE A 365 8.03 13.75 -0.19
CA ILE A 365 9.12 13.24 -1.04
C ILE A 365 9.74 14.33 -1.94
N ARG A 366 9.01 15.41 -2.25
CA ARG A 366 9.51 16.55 -3.02
C ARG A 366 10.63 17.30 -2.32
N GLU A 367 10.76 17.18 -1.02
CA GLU A 367 11.81 17.85 -0.24
C GLU A 367 13.19 17.19 -0.41
N VAL A 368 13.21 15.94 -0.85
CA VAL A 368 14.44 15.13 -1.01
C VAL A 368 14.76 14.80 -2.48
N ILE A 369 13.89 15.17 -3.42
CA ILE A 369 14.10 14.96 -4.85
C ILE A 369 14.52 16.28 -5.51
N PRO A 370 15.68 16.35 -6.21
CA PRO A 370 16.01 17.52 -7.03
C PRO A 370 15.05 17.62 -8.22
N PHE A 371 14.54 18.83 -8.48
CA PHE A 371 13.59 19.15 -9.56
C PHE A 371 12.28 18.33 -9.48
N PRO A 372 11.58 18.34 -8.34
CA PRO A 372 10.36 17.57 -8.18
C PRO A 372 9.24 18.14 -9.05
N LYS A 373 8.35 17.27 -9.52
CA LYS A 373 7.13 17.69 -10.21
C LYS A 373 6.10 18.23 -9.22
N THR A 374 5.33 19.23 -9.64
CA THR A 374 4.17 19.71 -8.89
C THR A 374 3.07 18.65 -8.85
N GLN A 375 2.02 18.88 -8.08
CA GLN A 375 0.86 17.97 -8.04
C GLN A 375 0.15 17.84 -9.41
N SER A 376 0.31 18.80 -10.31
CA SER A 376 -0.15 18.75 -11.70
C SER A 376 0.85 18.13 -12.68
N GLY A 377 1.94 17.51 -12.19
CA GLY A 377 2.95 16.88 -13.02
C GLY A 377 3.93 17.83 -13.72
N THR A 378 3.93 19.11 -13.35
CA THR A 378 4.77 20.14 -14.00
C THR A 378 6.13 20.25 -13.32
N ASP A 379 7.20 20.26 -14.11
CA ASP A 379 8.54 20.65 -13.67
C ASP A 379 8.65 22.18 -13.64
N LEU A 380 8.86 22.75 -12.45
CA LEU A 380 8.91 24.20 -12.27
C LEU A 380 10.16 24.85 -12.88
N LEU A 381 11.25 24.11 -13.07
CA LEU A 381 12.48 24.65 -13.64
C LEU A 381 12.41 24.71 -15.16
N THR A 382 12.00 23.60 -15.79
CA THR A 382 11.99 23.44 -17.24
C THR A 382 10.65 23.79 -17.90
N GLY A 383 9.57 23.86 -17.10
CA GLY A 383 8.21 24.04 -17.58
C GLY A 383 7.63 22.81 -18.30
N ALA A 384 8.29 21.64 -18.18
CA ALA A 384 7.80 20.40 -18.77
C ALA A 384 6.54 19.90 -17.99
N PRO A 385 5.57 19.24 -18.69
CA PRO A 385 5.55 18.93 -20.12
C PRO A 385 5.26 20.15 -21.00
N ALA A 386 5.88 20.22 -22.18
CA ALA A 386 5.74 21.34 -23.10
C ALA A 386 5.26 20.83 -24.47
N ALA A 387 4.70 21.75 -25.28
CA ALA A 387 4.30 21.44 -26.65
C ALA A 387 5.52 21.09 -27.51
N VAL A 388 5.35 20.14 -28.41
CA VAL A 388 6.35 19.73 -29.41
C VAL A 388 6.00 20.41 -30.73
N ASP A 389 7.00 20.85 -31.49
CA ASP A 389 6.77 21.49 -32.79
C ASP A 389 6.29 20.48 -33.85
N GLU A 390 5.60 20.99 -34.86
CA GLU A 390 5.03 20.13 -35.91
C GLU A 390 6.07 19.44 -36.78
N ALA A 391 7.28 19.97 -36.88
CA ALA A 391 8.35 19.36 -37.67
C ALA A 391 8.83 18.07 -36.98
N GLN A 392 8.99 18.14 -35.63
CA GLN A 392 9.32 16.96 -34.83
C GLN A 392 8.22 15.92 -34.89
N LEU A 393 6.94 16.31 -34.80
CA LEU A 393 5.83 15.37 -34.91
C LEU A 393 5.79 14.66 -36.27
N ARG A 394 6.03 15.40 -37.38
CA ARG A 394 6.12 14.82 -38.71
C ARG A 394 7.29 13.83 -38.83
N ASP A 395 8.46 14.17 -38.29
CA ASP A 395 9.64 13.30 -38.31
C ASP A 395 9.38 11.98 -37.56
N LEU A 396 8.49 11.99 -36.57
CA LEU A 396 8.06 10.84 -35.78
C LEU A 396 6.85 10.10 -36.39
N GLY A 397 6.23 10.63 -37.44
CA GLY A 397 4.99 10.09 -38.01
C GLY A 397 3.78 10.21 -37.09
N ILE A 398 3.79 11.18 -36.19
CA ILE A 398 2.73 11.39 -35.18
C ILE A 398 1.85 12.57 -35.60
N GLN A 399 0.54 12.42 -35.45
CA GLN A 399 -0.44 13.47 -35.63
C GLN A 399 -1.28 13.62 -34.36
N LEU A 400 -1.31 14.82 -33.78
CA LEU A 400 -2.22 15.12 -32.67
C LEU A 400 -3.66 15.21 -33.19
N ARG A 401 -4.56 14.44 -32.63
CA ARG A 401 -6.00 14.67 -32.81
C ARG A 401 -6.33 15.99 -32.16
N GLY A 402 -7.12 16.86 -32.83
CA GLY A 402 -7.42 18.20 -32.39
C GLY A 402 -7.73 18.25 -30.90
N SER A 403 -6.90 18.93 -30.14
CA SER A 403 -7.04 19.06 -28.70
C SER A 403 -8.33 19.83 -28.42
N THR A 404 -9.28 19.20 -27.74
CA THR A 404 -10.15 19.96 -26.86
C THR A 404 -9.21 20.56 -25.79
N ARG A 405 -8.76 21.80 -26.03
CA ARG A 405 -7.99 22.54 -25.05
C ARG A 405 -8.84 22.62 -23.78
N HIS A 406 -8.54 21.84 -22.75
CA HIS A 406 -8.81 22.30 -21.41
C HIS A 406 -7.88 23.49 -21.20
N GLN A 407 -8.43 24.70 -21.36
CA GLN A 407 -7.80 25.90 -20.86
C GLN A 407 -7.74 25.81 -19.34
N PRO A 408 -6.66 26.26 -18.72
CA PRO A 408 -6.44 26.20 -17.28
C PRO A 408 -7.51 26.96 -16.48
#